data_80bddf282e2238ad4bc6849ff5209e63
#
_entry.id   80bddf282e2238ad4bc6849ff5209e63
#
_cell.length_a   1.000
_cell.length_b   1.000
_cell.length_c   1.000
_cell.angle_alpha   90.00
_cell.angle_beta   90.00
_cell.angle_gamma   90.00
#
_symmetry.space_group_name_H-M   'P 1'
#
loop_
_entity.id
_entity.type
_entity.pdbx_description
1 polymer ?
#
loop_
_entity_poly.entity_id
_entity_poly.type
_entity_poly.pdbx_seq_one_letter_code
_entity_poly.pdbx_strand_id
1 'polypeptide(L)'
;NGLVEKSATGYTLSPAGKRHVADVHHTSDQDNRLFKFNVLLIVTRVIDGELHVLNQRRTSQPSYGIVGIPGGTILKSEPLLEGARRKLQQEAGLDGTFSYIGTERRILHQDNKLFSDVLFPFCICRDATGEPTTTEFGENFWVPIEQAIANDSRQHDHIVSIPKVLAALRDDTLEDLQGFYYEQLAK
;
A
#
# COMPACT_ATOMS: atom_id res chain seq x y z
N ASN A 1 29.72 -5.90 21.62
CA ASN A 1 28.51 -5.70 20.80
C ASN A 1 28.67 -6.11 19.32
N GLY A 2 29.87 -6.49 18.84
CA GLY A 2 30.10 -6.98 17.49
C GLY A 2 29.93 -5.98 16.34
N LEU A 3 29.65 -4.71 16.62
CA LEU A 3 29.47 -3.67 15.60
C LEU A 3 30.78 -3.01 15.15
N VAL A 4 31.84 -3.14 15.96
CA VAL A 4 33.14 -2.51 15.73
C VAL A 4 34.22 -3.55 15.84
N GLU A 5 35.21 -3.48 14.93
CA GLU A 5 36.40 -4.29 14.94
C GLU A 5 37.63 -3.41 15.23
N LYS A 6 38.54 -3.92 16.05
CA LYS A 6 39.80 -3.22 16.36
C LYS A 6 40.82 -3.60 15.27
N SER A 7 41.46 -2.59 14.68
CA SER A 7 42.55 -2.73 13.73
C SER A 7 43.87 -2.20 14.34
N ALA A 8 44.98 -2.37 13.68
CA ALA A 8 46.26 -1.83 14.09
C ALA A 8 46.28 -0.29 14.10
N THR A 9 45.42 0.37 13.34
CA THR A 9 45.35 1.83 13.19
C THR A 9 44.14 2.47 13.87
N GLY A 10 43.28 1.68 14.56
CA GLY A 10 42.08 2.19 15.23
C GLY A 10 40.90 1.23 15.22
N TYR A 11 39.68 1.76 15.16
CA TYR A 11 38.45 1.00 15.13
C TYR A 11 37.74 1.19 13.77
N THR A 12 37.20 0.10 13.22
CA THR A 12 36.40 0.10 12.00
C THR A 12 35.06 -0.57 12.25
N LEU A 13 34.04 -0.23 11.46
CA LEU A 13 32.76 -0.92 11.54
C LEU A 13 32.91 -2.34 10.98
N SER A 14 32.45 -3.32 11.74
CA SER A 14 32.25 -4.67 11.25
C SER A 14 31.17 -4.71 10.16
N PRO A 15 31.03 -5.82 9.41
CA PRO A 15 29.88 -5.99 8.49
C PRO A 15 28.51 -5.81 9.19
N ALA A 16 28.39 -6.25 10.45
CA ALA A 16 27.21 -6.01 11.28
C ALA A 16 27.03 -4.53 11.63
N GLY A 17 28.15 -3.84 11.96
CA GLY A 17 28.14 -2.41 12.23
C GLY A 17 27.76 -1.58 11.02
N LYS A 18 28.26 -1.92 9.82
CA LYS A 18 27.88 -1.25 8.58
C LYS A 18 26.38 -1.40 8.29
N ARG A 19 25.81 -2.60 8.47
CA ARG A 19 24.36 -2.82 8.34
C ARG A 19 23.57 -2.00 9.35
N HIS A 20 24.03 -1.98 10.62
CA HIS A 20 23.36 -1.19 11.66
C HIS A 20 23.37 0.30 11.36
N VAL A 21 24.49 0.86 10.92
CA VAL A 21 24.60 2.29 10.55
C VAL A 21 23.76 2.62 9.31
N ALA A 22 23.63 1.70 8.37
CA ALA A 22 22.76 1.90 7.20
C ALA A 22 21.27 2.01 7.58
N ASP A 23 20.88 1.43 8.72
CA ASP A 23 19.51 1.51 9.24
C ASP A 23 19.30 2.70 10.21
N VAL A 24 20.37 3.45 10.57
CA VAL A 24 20.31 4.59 11.49
C VAL A 24 20.43 5.91 10.72
N HIS A 25 19.43 6.76 10.84
CA HIS A 25 19.49 8.12 10.30
C HIS A 25 20.29 9.04 11.24
N HIS A 26 21.25 9.77 10.67
CA HIS A 26 22.18 10.63 11.41
C HIS A 26 21.62 12.01 11.80
N THR A 27 20.35 12.29 11.61
CA THR A 27 19.77 13.57 12.00
C THR A 27 19.23 13.50 13.44
N SER A 28 19.88 14.23 14.31
CA SER A 28 19.51 14.41 15.72
C SER A 28 18.15 15.11 15.88
N ASP A 29 17.43 14.77 16.93
CA ASP A 29 16.33 15.49 17.57
C ASP A 29 14.97 15.62 16.85
N GLN A 30 14.78 15.09 15.68
CA GLN A 30 13.44 14.94 15.08
C GLN A 30 13.01 13.47 15.11
N ASP A 31 11.70 13.25 15.24
CA ASP A 31 11.10 11.92 15.19
C ASP A 31 11.35 11.30 13.81
N ASN A 32 12.50 10.68 13.64
CA ASN A 32 13.02 10.13 12.38
C ASN A 32 12.35 8.79 12.02
N ARG A 33 11.09 8.62 12.41
CA ARG A 33 10.32 7.49 11.94
C ARG A 33 10.16 7.59 10.42
N LEU A 34 10.68 6.60 9.74
CA LEU A 34 10.49 6.46 8.30
C LEU A 34 8.99 6.41 7.99
N PHE A 35 8.59 6.95 6.84
CA PHE A 35 7.25 6.76 6.33
C PHE A 35 6.95 5.25 6.18
N LYS A 36 5.68 4.89 6.30
CA LYS A 36 5.23 3.51 6.08
C LYS A 36 5.21 3.21 4.59
N PHE A 37 5.58 2.00 4.22
CA PHE A 37 5.52 1.50 2.85
C PHE A 37 4.42 0.43 2.74
N ASN A 38 3.25 0.83 2.21
CA ASN A 38 2.07 -0.02 2.11
C ASN A 38 1.60 -0.11 0.67
N VAL A 39 1.40 -1.31 0.14
CA VAL A 39 0.83 -1.50 -1.18
C VAL A 39 -0.70 -1.33 -1.16
N LEU A 40 -1.27 -0.76 -2.22
CA LEU A 40 -2.70 -0.81 -2.55
C LEU A 40 -2.93 -1.87 -3.62
N LEU A 41 -3.89 -2.76 -3.37
CA LEU A 41 -4.18 -3.92 -4.20
C LEU A 41 -5.45 -3.68 -5.01
N ILE A 42 -5.29 -3.22 -6.25
CA ILE A 42 -6.42 -3.08 -7.16
C ILE A 42 -6.61 -4.42 -7.86
N VAL A 43 -7.57 -5.19 -7.37
CA VAL A 43 -7.87 -6.53 -7.89
C VAL A 43 -9.20 -6.48 -8.61
N THR A 44 -9.21 -6.90 -9.87
CA THR A 44 -10.39 -6.84 -10.73
C THR A 44 -10.79 -8.22 -11.25
N ARG A 45 -12.08 -8.39 -11.51
CA ARG A 45 -12.67 -9.58 -12.12
C ARG A 45 -13.89 -9.19 -12.94
N VAL A 46 -14.09 -9.85 -14.07
CA VAL A 46 -15.36 -9.74 -14.80
C VAL A 46 -16.34 -10.77 -14.23
N ILE A 47 -17.49 -10.31 -13.76
CA ILE A 47 -18.59 -11.13 -13.23
C ILE A 47 -19.85 -10.75 -14.01
N ASP A 48 -20.49 -11.74 -14.62
CA ASP A 48 -21.69 -11.55 -15.46
C ASP A 48 -21.56 -10.46 -16.54
N GLY A 49 -20.34 -10.30 -17.10
CA GLY A 49 -20.02 -9.32 -18.12
C GLY A 49 -19.72 -7.91 -17.61
N GLU A 50 -19.75 -7.68 -16.30
CA GLU A 50 -19.47 -6.41 -15.66
C GLU A 50 -18.13 -6.45 -14.92
N LEU A 51 -17.35 -5.36 -14.99
CA LEU A 51 -16.08 -5.23 -14.28
C LEU A 51 -16.32 -4.95 -12.79
N HIS A 52 -15.83 -5.84 -11.96
CA HIS A 52 -15.88 -5.75 -10.50
C HIS A 52 -14.49 -5.49 -9.91
N VAL A 53 -14.47 -4.84 -8.75
CA VAL A 53 -13.27 -4.56 -7.95
C VAL A 53 -13.41 -5.18 -6.58
N LEU A 54 -12.33 -5.78 -6.08
CA LEU A 54 -12.29 -6.29 -4.71
C LEU A 54 -12.28 -5.13 -3.73
N ASN A 55 -13.25 -5.10 -2.85
CA ASN A 55 -13.31 -4.17 -1.73
C ASN A 55 -13.23 -4.93 -0.40
N GLN A 56 -12.75 -4.23 0.62
CA GLN A 56 -12.64 -4.74 1.97
C GLN A 56 -13.33 -3.80 2.95
N ARG A 57 -14.22 -4.33 3.79
CA ARG A 57 -14.71 -3.65 5.00
C ARG A 57 -13.74 -3.93 6.13
N ARG A 58 -13.03 -2.93 6.60
CA ARG A 58 -11.99 -3.07 7.63
C ARG A 58 -12.57 -3.42 8.99
N THR A 59 -11.92 -4.35 9.70
CA THR A 59 -12.31 -4.80 11.05
C THR A 59 -11.41 -4.28 12.16
N SER A 60 -10.41 -3.44 11.83
CA SER A 60 -9.44 -2.91 12.78
C SER A 60 -9.36 -1.38 12.77
N GLN A 61 -8.95 -0.82 13.91
CA GLN A 61 -8.64 0.61 14.02
C GLN A 61 -7.35 0.96 13.25
N PRO A 62 -7.18 2.21 12.79
CA PRO A 62 -8.06 3.39 12.98
C PRO A 62 -9.24 3.45 11.99
N SER A 63 -9.34 2.55 11.03
CA SER A 63 -10.30 2.64 9.92
C SER A 63 -11.43 1.60 10.02
N TYR A 64 -11.84 1.26 11.24
CA TYR A 64 -12.91 0.28 11.48
C TYR A 64 -14.21 0.65 10.73
N GLY A 65 -14.77 -0.32 10.00
CA GLY A 65 -16.02 -0.18 9.24
C GLY A 65 -15.88 0.52 7.89
N ILE A 66 -14.75 1.16 7.60
CA ILE A 66 -14.51 1.79 6.29
C ILE A 66 -14.37 0.71 5.22
N VAL A 67 -15.04 0.95 4.10
CA VAL A 67 -14.97 0.10 2.90
C VAL A 67 -14.04 0.76 1.88
N GLY A 68 -13.09 0.02 1.37
CA GLY A 68 -12.17 0.51 0.34
C GLY A 68 -11.30 -0.59 -0.24
N ILE A 69 -10.32 -0.19 -1.02
CA ILE A 69 -9.35 -1.10 -1.63
C ILE A 69 -8.50 -1.78 -0.53
N PRO A 70 -8.31 -3.11 -0.55
CA PRO A 70 -7.41 -3.79 0.35
C PRO A 70 -5.96 -3.38 0.12
N GLY A 71 -5.14 -3.55 1.14
CA GLY A 71 -3.72 -3.22 1.06
C GLY A 71 -2.96 -3.61 2.31
N GLY A 72 -1.69 -3.27 2.38
CA GLY A 72 -0.91 -3.56 3.58
C GLY A 72 0.59 -3.36 3.42
N THR A 73 1.30 -3.59 4.50
CA THR A 73 2.73 -3.31 4.59
C THR A 73 3.57 -4.28 3.76
N ILE A 74 4.50 -3.72 2.99
CA ILE A 74 5.58 -4.45 2.34
C ILE A 74 6.70 -4.64 3.35
N LEU A 75 7.23 -5.85 3.45
CA LEU A 75 8.27 -6.19 4.43
C LEU A 75 9.65 -5.72 3.94
N LYS A 76 10.57 -5.54 4.89
CA LYS A 76 11.97 -5.22 4.57
C LYS A 76 12.57 -6.32 3.66
N SER A 77 13.22 -5.92 2.58
CA SER A 77 13.82 -6.81 1.57
C SER A 77 12.85 -7.64 0.74
N GLU A 78 11.56 -7.38 0.84
CA GLU A 78 10.53 -8.05 0.04
C GLU A 78 10.35 -7.31 -1.29
N PRO A 79 10.42 -8.00 -2.45
CA PRO A 79 10.06 -7.40 -3.74
C PRO A 79 8.59 -6.95 -3.74
N LEU A 80 8.32 -5.76 -4.31
CA LEU A 80 6.99 -5.14 -4.27
C LEU A 80 5.87 -6.07 -4.76
N LEU A 81 6.04 -6.71 -5.92
CA LEU A 81 4.98 -7.54 -6.52
C LEU A 81 4.77 -8.86 -5.78
N GLU A 82 5.83 -9.41 -5.18
CA GLU A 82 5.71 -10.58 -4.30
C GLU A 82 4.99 -10.21 -3.00
N GLY A 83 5.30 -9.04 -2.43
CA GLY A 83 4.60 -8.50 -1.28
C GLY A 83 3.12 -8.22 -1.58
N ALA A 84 2.80 -7.71 -2.76
CA ALA A 84 1.42 -7.53 -3.21
C ALA A 84 0.67 -8.87 -3.28
N ARG A 85 1.26 -9.90 -3.87
CA ARG A 85 0.69 -11.25 -3.94
C ARG A 85 0.48 -11.85 -2.55
N ARG A 86 1.50 -11.80 -1.68
CA ARG A 86 1.40 -12.26 -0.29
C ARG A 86 0.28 -11.54 0.46
N LYS A 87 0.17 -10.20 0.29
CA LYS A 87 -0.88 -9.42 0.93
C LYS A 87 -2.27 -9.80 0.41
N LEU A 88 -2.44 -10.02 -0.89
CA LEU A 88 -3.71 -10.48 -1.43
C LEU A 88 -4.15 -11.80 -0.79
N GLN A 89 -3.21 -12.75 -0.67
CA GLN A 89 -3.49 -14.02 -0.01
C GLN A 89 -3.87 -13.85 1.47
N GLN A 90 -3.15 -13.01 2.20
CA GLN A 90 -3.41 -12.75 3.62
C GLN A 90 -4.70 -11.98 3.87
N GLU A 91 -4.96 -10.93 3.06
CA GLU A 91 -6.08 -10.02 3.24
C GLU A 91 -7.41 -10.63 2.76
N ALA A 92 -7.38 -11.43 1.68
CA ALA A 92 -8.60 -11.87 1.01
C ALA A 92 -8.65 -13.37 0.67
N GLY A 93 -7.58 -14.13 0.87
CA GLY A 93 -7.52 -15.55 0.51
C GLY A 93 -7.41 -15.81 -1.00
N LEU A 94 -7.19 -14.77 -1.81
CA LEU A 94 -7.05 -14.85 -3.26
C LEU A 94 -5.59 -14.98 -3.68
N ASP A 95 -5.36 -15.49 -4.89
CA ASP A 95 -4.05 -15.50 -5.55
C ASP A 95 -4.14 -14.86 -6.94
N GLY A 96 -3.02 -14.28 -7.42
CA GLY A 96 -2.96 -13.67 -8.73
C GLY A 96 -1.64 -12.96 -9.00
N THR A 97 -1.49 -12.47 -10.23
CA THR A 97 -0.29 -11.80 -10.70
C THR A 97 -0.47 -10.29 -10.69
N PHE A 98 0.53 -9.57 -10.20
CA PHE A 98 0.48 -8.11 -10.09
C PHE A 98 1.39 -7.42 -11.08
N SER A 99 0.96 -6.24 -11.52
CA SER A 99 1.81 -5.23 -12.15
C SER A 99 1.72 -3.91 -11.39
N TYR A 100 2.84 -3.16 -11.35
CA TYR A 100 2.90 -1.83 -10.77
C TYR A 100 2.40 -0.79 -11.76
N ILE A 101 1.62 0.19 -11.29
CA ILE A 101 1.05 1.26 -12.13
C ILE A 101 1.43 2.68 -11.69
N GLY A 102 1.77 2.89 -10.43
CA GLY A 102 2.14 4.21 -9.92
C GLY A 102 2.19 4.26 -8.41
N THR A 103 2.48 5.43 -7.85
CA THR A 103 2.65 5.61 -6.40
C THR A 103 1.96 6.89 -5.92
N GLU A 104 1.38 6.81 -4.74
CA GLU A 104 0.89 7.96 -3.99
C GLU A 104 1.56 8.04 -2.62
N ARG A 105 1.96 9.23 -2.20
CA ARG A 105 2.35 9.52 -0.82
C ARG A 105 1.26 10.30 -0.13
N ARG A 106 0.80 9.83 1.01
CA ARG A 106 -0.21 10.49 1.85
C ARG A 106 0.41 10.93 3.14
N ILE A 107 0.43 12.25 3.36
CA ILE A 107 0.90 12.88 4.58
C ILE A 107 -0.31 13.52 5.24
N LEU A 108 -0.73 12.96 6.36
CA LEU A 108 -1.91 13.41 7.11
C LEU A 108 -1.47 14.09 8.40
N HIS A 109 -2.03 15.26 8.66
CA HIS A 109 -1.87 15.98 9.93
C HIS A 109 -3.20 16.00 10.68
N GLN A 110 -3.13 15.91 11.99
CA GLN A 110 -4.25 16.11 12.88
C GLN A 110 -3.80 17.02 14.03
N ASP A 111 -4.54 18.09 14.31
CA ASP A 111 -4.18 19.08 15.33
C ASP A 111 -2.74 19.64 15.16
N ASN A 112 -2.36 19.94 13.90
CA ASN A 112 -1.02 20.39 13.50
C ASN A 112 0.14 19.43 13.83
N LYS A 113 -0.17 18.16 14.11
CA LYS A 113 0.83 17.11 14.33
C LYS A 113 0.75 16.08 13.21
N LEU A 114 1.90 15.54 12.82
CA LEU A 114 1.95 14.43 11.87
C LEU A 114 1.19 13.23 12.46
N PHE A 115 0.10 12.87 11.81
CA PHE A 115 -0.71 11.69 12.16
C PHE A 115 -0.24 10.45 11.39
N SER A 116 0.02 10.61 10.10
CA SER A 116 0.38 9.50 9.22
C SER A 116 1.22 10.00 8.05
N ASP A 117 2.25 9.24 7.68
CA ASP A 117 3.03 9.41 6.45
C ASP A 117 3.22 8.03 5.83
N VAL A 118 2.62 7.82 4.65
CA VAL A 118 2.57 6.51 4.00
C VAL A 118 2.82 6.65 2.51
N LEU A 119 3.73 5.85 1.99
CA LEU A 119 3.92 5.66 0.56
C LEU A 119 3.11 4.45 0.10
N PHE A 120 2.25 4.66 -0.90
CA PHE A 120 1.36 3.67 -1.46
C PHE A 120 1.70 3.38 -2.93
N PRO A 121 2.50 2.38 -3.27
CA PRO A 121 2.51 1.82 -4.60
C PRO A 121 1.16 1.16 -4.91
N PHE A 122 0.65 1.43 -6.09
CA PHE A 122 -0.55 0.83 -6.65
C PHE A 122 -0.16 -0.37 -7.49
N CYS A 123 -0.66 -1.54 -7.12
CA CYS A 123 -0.46 -2.78 -7.86
C CYS A 123 -1.81 -3.33 -8.32
N ILE A 124 -1.88 -3.69 -9.60
CA ILE A 124 -3.10 -4.22 -10.22
C ILE A 124 -2.97 -5.71 -10.50
N CYS A 125 -4.04 -6.45 -10.21
CA CYS A 125 -4.22 -7.85 -10.56
C CYS A 125 -5.54 -8.01 -11.33
N ARG A 126 -5.48 -8.65 -12.51
CA ARG A 126 -6.64 -8.90 -13.38
C ARG A 126 -6.95 -10.38 -13.53
N ASP A 127 -6.13 -11.25 -12.97
CA ASP A 127 -6.18 -12.71 -13.09
C ASP A 127 -6.41 -13.41 -11.75
N ALA A 128 -6.98 -12.70 -10.77
CA ALA A 128 -7.19 -13.22 -9.43
C ALA A 128 -8.06 -14.49 -9.44
N THR A 129 -7.58 -15.53 -8.75
CA THR A 129 -8.23 -16.83 -8.60
C THR A 129 -8.69 -17.08 -7.16
N GLY A 130 -9.70 -17.93 -6.99
CA GLY A 130 -10.33 -18.22 -5.69
C GLY A 130 -11.55 -17.35 -5.43
N GLU A 131 -12.13 -17.50 -4.24
CA GLU A 131 -13.23 -16.67 -3.75
C GLU A 131 -12.76 -15.85 -2.54
N PRO A 132 -13.16 -14.56 -2.45
CA PRO A 132 -12.73 -13.72 -1.35
C PRO A 132 -13.30 -14.22 -0.02
N THR A 133 -12.46 -14.26 1.00
CA THR A 133 -12.83 -14.72 2.34
C THR A 133 -12.76 -13.58 3.34
N THR A 134 -13.56 -13.66 4.40
CA THR A 134 -13.39 -12.81 5.57
C THR A 134 -12.16 -13.26 6.33
N THR A 135 -11.30 -12.32 6.66
CA THR A 135 -10.05 -12.54 7.41
C THR A 135 -10.03 -11.66 8.67
N GLU A 136 -8.97 -11.77 9.47
CA GLU A 136 -8.76 -10.85 10.60
C GLU A 136 -8.61 -9.38 10.18
N PHE A 137 -8.25 -9.11 8.92
CA PHE A 137 -8.07 -7.76 8.37
C PHE A 137 -9.38 -7.13 7.92
N GLY A 138 -10.34 -7.94 7.46
CA GLY A 138 -11.62 -7.43 7.00
C GLY A 138 -12.50 -8.45 6.29
N GLU A 139 -13.71 -8.00 6.00
CA GLU A 139 -14.67 -8.67 5.14
C GLU A 139 -14.42 -8.27 3.69
N ASN A 140 -14.14 -9.23 2.81
CA ASN A 140 -13.79 -9.01 1.42
C ASN A 140 -14.94 -9.41 0.49
N PHE A 141 -15.23 -8.57 -0.50
CA PHE A 141 -16.32 -8.78 -1.44
C PHE A 141 -16.08 -8.05 -2.77
N TRP A 142 -16.68 -8.57 -3.82
CA TRP A 142 -16.67 -7.93 -5.13
C TRP A 142 -17.76 -6.85 -5.20
N VAL A 143 -17.43 -5.70 -5.79
CA VAL A 143 -18.40 -4.65 -6.11
C VAL A 143 -18.22 -4.20 -7.55
N PRO A 144 -19.30 -3.82 -8.25
CA PRO A 144 -19.21 -3.18 -9.55
C PRO A 144 -18.28 -1.96 -9.49
N ILE A 145 -17.48 -1.75 -10.53
CA ILE A 145 -16.46 -0.69 -10.53
C ILE A 145 -17.05 0.70 -10.29
N GLU A 146 -18.24 0.98 -10.81
CA GLU A 146 -18.96 2.23 -10.57
C GLU A 146 -19.28 2.43 -9.09
N GLN A 147 -19.69 1.38 -8.42
CA GLN A 147 -19.95 1.42 -6.98
C GLN A 147 -18.67 1.61 -6.18
N ALA A 148 -17.55 0.98 -6.59
CA ALA A 148 -16.26 1.16 -5.96
C ALA A 148 -15.79 2.62 -6.05
N ILE A 149 -15.88 3.24 -7.23
CA ILE A 149 -15.57 4.66 -7.47
C ILE A 149 -16.42 5.55 -6.55
N ALA A 150 -17.74 5.31 -6.52
CA ALA A 150 -18.67 6.11 -5.73
C ALA A 150 -18.44 5.95 -4.22
N ASN A 151 -18.09 4.76 -3.74
CA ASN A 151 -17.81 4.49 -2.33
C ASN A 151 -16.52 5.17 -1.87
N ASP A 152 -15.46 5.04 -2.65
CA ASP A 152 -14.17 5.64 -2.31
C ASP A 152 -14.24 7.17 -2.29
N SER A 153 -14.92 7.76 -3.26
CA SER A 153 -15.13 9.22 -3.34
C SER A 153 -15.92 9.79 -2.17
N ARG A 154 -16.81 9.01 -1.54
CA ARG A 154 -17.59 9.45 -0.37
C ARG A 154 -16.85 9.31 0.95
N GLN A 155 -16.02 8.27 1.08
CA GLN A 155 -15.35 7.95 2.35
C GLN A 155 -14.00 8.64 2.47
N HIS A 156 -13.42 9.02 1.34
CA HIS A 156 -12.09 9.59 1.25
C HIS A 156 -12.08 10.75 0.25
N ASP A 157 -12.86 11.79 0.52
CA ASP A 157 -12.98 12.99 -0.33
C ASP A 157 -11.63 13.68 -0.61
N HIS A 158 -10.66 13.46 0.26
CA HIS A 158 -9.29 13.93 0.11
C HIS A 158 -8.38 12.99 -0.70
N ILE A 159 -8.83 11.78 -1.06
CA ILE A 159 -8.05 10.81 -1.83
C ILE A 159 -8.57 10.80 -3.27
N VAL A 160 -7.79 11.35 -4.18
CA VAL A 160 -8.18 11.48 -5.60
C VAL A 160 -7.59 10.40 -6.49
N SER A 161 -6.54 9.73 -6.08
CA SER A 161 -5.82 8.78 -6.91
C SER A 161 -6.58 7.47 -7.13
N ILE A 162 -7.22 6.91 -6.10
CA ILE A 162 -7.97 5.65 -6.23
C ILE A 162 -9.14 5.81 -7.21
N PRO A 163 -10.06 6.81 -7.06
CA PRO A 163 -11.12 7.03 -8.03
C PRO A 163 -10.62 7.24 -9.46
N LYS A 164 -9.50 7.97 -9.64
CA LYS A 164 -8.89 8.17 -10.97
C LYS A 164 -8.40 6.87 -11.59
N VAL A 165 -7.71 6.04 -10.81
CA VAL A 165 -7.21 4.74 -11.29
C VAL A 165 -8.37 3.80 -11.63
N LEU A 166 -9.41 3.76 -10.79
CA LEU A 166 -10.60 2.95 -11.05
C LEU A 166 -11.36 3.45 -12.30
N ALA A 167 -11.49 4.75 -12.49
CA ALA A 167 -12.08 5.33 -13.69
C ALA A 167 -11.28 4.98 -14.95
N ALA A 168 -9.94 5.08 -14.89
CA ALA A 168 -9.09 4.70 -16.01
C ALA A 168 -9.16 3.19 -16.32
N LEU A 169 -9.38 2.34 -15.31
CA LEU A 169 -9.64 0.91 -15.51
C LEU A 169 -10.97 0.66 -16.20
N ARG A 170 -12.04 1.35 -15.80
CA ARG A 170 -13.36 1.30 -16.43
C ARG A 170 -13.31 1.70 -17.90
N ASP A 171 -12.59 2.79 -18.18
CA ASP A 171 -12.52 3.43 -19.50
C ASP A 171 -11.43 2.82 -20.41
N ASP A 172 -10.71 1.80 -19.92
CA ASP A 172 -9.57 1.15 -20.61
C ASP A 172 -8.45 2.11 -21.01
N THR A 173 -8.22 3.14 -20.18
CA THR A 173 -7.19 4.19 -20.36
C THR A 173 -6.07 4.12 -19.33
N LEU A 174 -5.90 2.97 -18.67
CA LEU A 174 -4.91 2.82 -17.60
C LEU A 174 -3.47 3.08 -18.06
N GLU A 175 -3.17 2.85 -19.35
CA GLU A 175 -1.85 3.10 -19.92
C GLU A 175 -1.44 4.58 -19.80
N ASP A 176 -2.40 5.50 -19.85
CA ASP A 176 -2.17 6.95 -19.70
C ASP A 176 -1.72 7.32 -18.27
N LEU A 177 -1.94 6.43 -17.30
CA LEU A 177 -1.58 6.64 -15.91
C LEU A 177 -0.29 5.91 -15.48
N GLN A 178 0.38 5.20 -16.37
CA GLN A 178 1.55 4.42 -15.99
C GLN A 178 2.68 5.31 -15.42
N GLY A 179 3.21 4.90 -14.26
CA GLY A 179 4.30 5.59 -13.59
C GLY A 179 3.89 6.89 -12.90
N PHE A 180 2.61 7.13 -12.63
CA PHE A 180 2.19 8.33 -11.90
C PHE A 180 2.82 8.43 -10.51
N TYR A 181 3.04 9.67 -10.07
CA TYR A 181 3.33 9.98 -8.68
C TYR A 181 2.43 11.12 -8.21
N TYR A 182 1.71 10.89 -7.12
CA TYR A 182 0.92 11.92 -6.44
C TYR A 182 1.43 12.10 -5.02
N GLU A 183 1.47 13.35 -4.56
CA GLU A 183 1.71 13.68 -3.16
C GLU A 183 0.52 14.45 -2.61
N GLN A 184 -0.04 13.96 -1.53
CA GLN A 184 -1.18 14.55 -0.85
C GLN A 184 -0.82 15.00 0.56
N LEU A 185 -1.13 16.26 0.85
CA LEU A 185 -1.07 16.87 2.17
C LEU A 185 -2.50 17.17 2.62
N ALA A 186 -3.00 16.42 3.60
CA ALA A 186 -4.30 16.69 4.24
C ALA A 186 -4.07 17.22 5.66
N LYS A 187 -4.88 18.24 6.03
CA LYS A 187 -4.83 18.90 7.33
C LYS A 187 -6.07 18.56 8.15
#